data_7140cdcede2442dda4d3a194bdf72f38
#
_entry.id   7140cdcede2442dda4d3a194bdf72f38
#
_cell.length_a   1.000
_cell.length_b   1.000
_cell.length_c   1.000
_cell.angle_alpha   90.00
_cell.angle_beta   90.00
_cell.angle_gamma   90.00
#
_symmetry.space_group_name_H-M   'P 1'
#
loop_
_entity.id
_entity.type
_entity.pdbx_description
1 polymer ?
#
loop_
_entity_poly.entity_id
_entity_poly.type
_entity_poly.pdbx_seq_one_letter_code
_entity_poly.pdbx_strand_id
1 'polypeptide(L)'
;MMRGALVVLIVSVAITFLLAGSVHAQSTPPKSSAAAPPSASTRLDPLVATEAYIAKLTPEQIAKSDAYFEGGYWLKLWDFLLSSALSLILLATGLSAGMRNLAERVVRFRFAQAPLRTLLYGAQYFLFMTVLGFPLALYEGFFREQKYGLVNQTLGAWLAEQGIGMAVGAVLGGIAIMILYAILRRVQKSWWIWASVASVAMLFLLLALAPVYIAPLFNEYHTLDDPKLRDPILSLARANEIPAEQVYVFDASKQSKRVSANVSGALGTMRISLNDNLLNRCSPASVKAVMAHEMGHYVMNHVYKGLIEMGLVLTVGFAFCAWAFDRIIARRGAAWGIRSIADPAGLPLIVLLLSAYLFVMTPVTNTIIRTEEIEADAFGLNAAGEPDGFADASLMLSEYRKMRPGKWEEIVFYDHPSGYNRILMAMTWKAEHPTSGSH
;
A
#
# COMPACT_ATOMS: atom_id res chain seq x y z
N MET A 1 1.50 6.43 7.23
CA MET A 1 0.66 7.48 7.73
C MET A 1 1.06 8.81 7.19
N MET A 2 0.11 9.70 6.99
CA MET A 2 0.29 10.93 6.24
C MET A 2 1.29 11.85 6.87
N ARG A 3 2.46 11.86 6.37
CA ARG A 3 3.48 12.60 7.05
C ARG A 3 4.31 13.38 6.09
N GLY A 4 3.77 14.53 5.76
CA GLY A 4 4.17 15.38 4.67
C GLY A 4 3.57 14.85 3.36
N ALA A 5 2.42 15.38 2.94
CA ALA A 5 1.54 14.78 1.90
C ALA A 5 2.22 14.46 0.55
N LEU A 6 3.41 14.94 0.29
CA LEU A 6 4.20 14.54 -0.88
C LEU A 6 5.10 13.33 -0.57
N VAL A 7 5.65 13.26 0.64
CA VAL A 7 6.44 12.10 1.11
C VAL A 7 5.52 10.91 1.31
N VAL A 8 4.36 11.12 1.89
CA VAL A 8 3.35 10.09 2.09
C VAL A 8 2.76 9.62 0.77
N LEU A 9 2.56 10.48 -0.20
CA LEU A 9 2.11 10.04 -1.51
C LEU A 9 3.12 9.10 -2.16
N ILE A 10 4.39 9.44 -2.15
CA ILE A 10 5.45 8.62 -2.74
C ILE A 10 5.70 7.37 -1.87
N VAL A 11 5.70 7.50 -0.55
CA VAL A 11 5.93 6.39 0.38
C VAL A 11 4.66 5.59 0.65
N SER A 12 3.46 6.19 0.70
CA SER A 12 2.20 5.43 0.83
C SER A 12 1.84 4.69 -0.45
N VAL A 13 2.08 5.27 -1.63
CA VAL A 13 1.97 4.54 -2.89
C VAL A 13 3.01 3.41 -2.93
N ALA A 14 4.24 3.63 -2.47
CA ALA A 14 5.25 2.57 -2.37
C ALA A 14 4.92 1.52 -1.30
N ILE A 15 4.40 1.92 -0.13
CA ILE A 15 4.00 1.00 0.95
C ILE A 15 2.69 0.28 0.59
N THR A 16 1.76 0.94 -0.09
CA THR A 16 0.55 0.30 -0.63
C THR A 16 0.92 -0.72 -1.69
N PHE A 17 1.92 -0.44 -2.54
CA PHE A 17 2.46 -1.40 -3.51
C PHE A 17 3.34 -2.49 -2.89
N LEU A 18 3.97 -2.27 -1.75
CA LEU A 18 4.63 -3.33 -0.99
C LEU A 18 3.63 -4.24 -0.26
N LEU A 19 2.36 -3.80 -0.14
CA LEU A 19 1.30 -4.51 0.54
C LEU A 19 0.16 -4.94 -0.40
N ALA A 20 0.14 -4.47 -1.63
CA ALA A 20 -0.93 -4.72 -2.59
C ALA A 20 -0.39 -4.55 -4.01
N GLY A 21 -0.45 -5.54 -4.76
CA GLY A 21 -0.28 -5.48 -6.21
C GLY A 21 -1.54 -5.97 -6.90
N SER A 22 -1.86 -5.62 -7.92
CA SER A 22 -2.81 -5.52 -8.82
C SER A 22 -3.54 -5.64 -10.01
N VAL A 23 -3.96 -5.80 -11.08
CA VAL A 23 -5.06 -5.63 -12.06
C VAL A 23 -5.22 -6.69 -13.17
N HIS A 24 -6.25 -6.80 -13.72
CA HIS A 24 -7.25 -7.49 -14.54
C HIS A 24 -6.82 -8.18 -15.85
N ALA A 25 -7.39 -9.35 -16.10
CA ALA A 25 -7.87 -9.77 -17.41
C ALA A 25 -9.19 -10.55 -17.27
N GLN A 26 -10.22 -10.12 -18.00
CA GLN A 26 -11.43 -10.90 -18.18
C GLN A 26 -11.15 -12.04 -19.17
N SER A 27 -11.12 -13.28 -18.69
CA SER A 27 -11.28 -14.45 -19.54
C SER A 27 -12.74 -14.87 -19.53
N THR A 28 -13.42 -14.74 -20.67
CA THR A 28 -14.70 -15.40 -20.94
C THR A 28 -14.53 -16.92 -20.78
N PRO A 29 -15.35 -17.60 -20.00
CA PRO A 29 -15.25 -19.05 -19.88
C PRO A 29 -15.63 -19.73 -21.20
N PRO A 30 -14.91 -20.79 -21.64
CA PRO A 30 -15.29 -21.57 -22.80
C PRO A 30 -16.61 -22.30 -22.52
N LYS A 31 -17.51 -22.31 -23.46
CA LYS A 31 -18.75 -23.10 -23.43
C LYS A 31 -18.41 -24.58 -23.30
N SER A 32 -18.71 -25.16 -22.15
CA SER A 32 -18.62 -26.60 -21.93
C SER A 32 -19.71 -27.33 -22.68
N SER A 33 -19.31 -28.33 -23.47
CA SER A 33 -20.16 -29.34 -24.05
C SER A 33 -20.74 -30.23 -22.98
N ALA A 34 -22.07 -30.42 -22.99
CA ALA A 34 -22.78 -31.22 -22.01
C ALA A 34 -22.41 -32.70 -22.12
N ALA A 35 -21.74 -33.24 -21.12
CA ALA A 35 -21.66 -34.67 -20.87
C ALA A 35 -22.62 -35.02 -19.71
N ALA A 36 -23.27 -36.21 -19.83
CA ALA A 36 -24.31 -36.70 -18.93
C ALA A 36 -23.83 -36.85 -17.47
N PRO A 37 -24.74 -36.78 -16.48
CA PRO A 37 -24.37 -36.70 -15.08
C PRO A 37 -23.87 -38.03 -14.53
N PRO A 38 -22.73 -38.05 -13.82
CA PRO A 38 -22.39 -39.18 -12.95
C PRO A 38 -23.20 -39.12 -11.65
N SER A 39 -23.45 -40.29 -11.05
CA SER A 39 -24.19 -40.57 -9.83
C SER A 39 -23.89 -39.59 -8.68
N ALA A 40 -24.91 -39.28 -7.87
CA ALA A 40 -24.92 -38.34 -6.77
C ALA A 40 -23.89 -38.64 -5.66
N SER A 41 -22.65 -38.28 -5.85
CA SER A 41 -21.78 -37.81 -4.78
C SER A 41 -22.27 -36.41 -4.39
N THR A 42 -22.47 -36.17 -3.12
CA THR A 42 -22.89 -34.83 -2.61
C THR A 42 -21.90 -33.78 -3.07
N ARG A 43 -22.25 -33.10 -4.20
CA ARG A 43 -21.40 -32.07 -4.78
C ARG A 43 -21.28 -30.95 -3.78
N LEU A 44 -20.05 -30.52 -3.47
CA LEU A 44 -19.80 -29.41 -2.55
C LEU A 44 -20.58 -28.18 -3.04
N ASP A 45 -21.44 -27.62 -2.18
CA ASP A 45 -22.06 -26.32 -2.42
C ASP A 45 -21.11 -25.22 -1.92
N PRO A 46 -20.55 -24.39 -2.82
CA PRO A 46 -19.61 -23.34 -2.45
C PRO A 46 -20.18 -22.33 -1.44
N LEU A 47 -21.47 -22.01 -1.55
CA LEU A 47 -22.12 -21.06 -0.66
C LEU A 47 -22.23 -21.64 0.76
N VAL A 48 -22.70 -22.86 0.88
CA VAL A 48 -22.81 -23.56 2.17
C VAL A 48 -21.44 -23.74 2.81
N ALA A 49 -20.42 -24.10 2.03
CA ALA A 49 -19.05 -24.23 2.51
C ALA A 49 -18.48 -22.88 2.98
N THR A 50 -18.74 -21.79 2.25
CA THR A 50 -18.33 -20.43 2.65
C THR A 50 -18.98 -20.01 3.95
N GLU A 51 -20.29 -20.25 4.12
CA GLU A 51 -20.98 -19.95 5.37
C GLU A 51 -20.41 -20.77 6.55
N ALA A 52 -20.03 -22.00 6.32
CA ALA A 52 -19.38 -22.84 7.36
C ALA A 52 -18.02 -22.28 7.79
N TYR A 53 -17.25 -21.67 6.87
CA TYR A 53 -16.01 -20.96 7.22
C TYR A 53 -16.30 -19.72 8.05
N ILE A 54 -17.24 -18.87 7.62
CA ILE A 54 -17.61 -17.65 8.33
C ILE A 54 -18.18 -17.96 9.72
N ALA A 55 -18.93 -19.06 9.87
CA ALA A 55 -19.47 -19.50 11.14
C ALA A 55 -18.42 -19.93 12.19
N LYS A 56 -17.14 -20.08 11.79
CA LYS A 56 -16.03 -20.25 12.74
C LYS A 56 -15.76 -18.97 13.56
N LEU A 57 -16.19 -17.81 13.09
CA LEU A 57 -16.02 -16.53 13.78
C LEU A 57 -17.17 -16.29 14.77
N THR A 58 -16.82 -15.88 15.98
CA THR A 58 -17.85 -15.47 16.96
C THR A 58 -18.45 -14.11 16.58
N PRO A 59 -19.69 -13.82 17.01
CA PRO A 59 -20.28 -12.49 16.80
C PRO A 59 -19.43 -11.34 17.35
N GLU A 60 -18.70 -11.57 18.45
CA GLU A 60 -17.82 -10.58 19.06
C GLU A 60 -16.58 -10.31 18.18
N GLN A 61 -16.01 -11.36 17.58
CA GLN A 61 -14.88 -11.21 16.64
C GLN A 61 -15.32 -10.41 15.41
N ILE A 62 -16.49 -10.72 14.86
CA ILE A 62 -17.06 -10.00 13.71
C ILE A 62 -17.29 -8.52 14.09
N ALA A 63 -17.98 -8.24 15.20
CA ALA A 63 -18.26 -6.89 15.63
C ALA A 63 -16.97 -6.08 15.89
N LYS A 64 -15.95 -6.70 16.49
CA LYS A 64 -14.64 -6.08 16.73
C LYS A 64 -13.92 -5.75 15.43
N SER A 65 -13.90 -6.69 14.49
CA SER A 65 -13.29 -6.51 13.17
C SER A 65 -13.99 -5.43 12.35
N ASP A 66 -15.33 -5.44 12.34
CA ASP A 66 -16.14 -4.45 11.64
C ASP A 66 -15.87 -3.04 12.20
N ALA A 67 -15.91 -2.88 13.53
CA ALA A 67 -15.62 -1.63 14.19
C ALA A 67 -14.18 -1.13 13.94
N TYR A 68 -13.22 -2.05 13.87
CA TYR A 68 -11.85 -1.73 13.50
C TYR A 68 -11.80 -1.22 12.06
N PHE A 69 -12.35 -1.96 11.11
CA PHE A 69 -12.23 -1.64 9.69
C PHE A 69 -12.99 -0.36 9.32
N GLU A 70 -14.25 -0.24 9.78
CA GLU A 70 -15.08 0.97 9.58
C GLU A 70 -14.45 2.21 10.23
N GLY A 71 -13.84 2.06 11.41
CA GLY A 71 -13.06 3.12 12.04
C GLY A 71 -11.94 3.63 11.15
N GLY A 72 -11.35 2.78 10.29
CA GLY A 72 -10.35 3.15 9.29
C GLY A 72 -10.89 4.10 8.20
N TYR A 73 -12.18 4.04 7.86
CA TYR A 73 -12.81 4.98 6.92
C TYR A 73 -12.78 6.41 7.44
N TRP A 74 -13.14 6.56 8.73
CA TRP A 74 -13.09 7.85 9.40
C TRP A 74 -11.67 8.39 9.53
N LEU A 75 -10.69 7.54 9.76
CA LEU A 75 -9.29 7.95 9.82
C LEU A 75 -8.79 8.46 8.46
N LYS A 76 -9.15 7.81 7.35
CA LYS A 76 -8.84 8.34 6.00
C LYS A 76 -9.40 9.75 5.79
N LEU A 77 -10.64 10.00 6.27
CA LEU A 77 -11.24 11.32 6.22
C LEU A 77 -10.53 12.33 7.14
N TRP A 78 -10.23 11.95 8.38
CA TRP A 78 -9.54 12.82 9.32
C TRP A 78 -8.12 13.16 8.90
N ASP A 79 -7.39 12.22 8.33
CA ASP A 79 -6.06 12.46 7.73
C ASP A 79 -6.13 13.49 6.60
N PHE A 80 -7.11 13.33 5.70
CA PHE A 80 -7.33 14.29 4.62
C PHE A 80 -7.70 15.68 5.15
N LEU A 81 -8.63 15.76 6.10
CA LEU A 81 -9.06 17.03 6.68
C LEU A 81 -7.95 17.74 7.45
N LEU A 82 -7.20 17.00 8.29
CA LEU A 82 -6.07 17.54 9.05
C LEU A 82 -4.97 18.05 8.12
N SER A 83 -4.56 17.26 7.14
CA SER A 83 -3.56 17.66 6.15
C SER A 83 -3.99 18.89 5.34
N SER A 84 -5.26 18.94 4.94
CA SER A 84 -5.85 20.08 4.24
C SER A 84 -5.87 21.32 5.12
N ALA A 85 -6.29 21.20 6.37
CA ALA A 85 -6.31 22.30 7.34
C ALA A 85 -4.90 22.85 7.60
N LEU A 86 -3.92 21.98 7.82
CA LEU A 86 -2.51 22.39 8.03
C LEU A 86 -1.94 23.09 6.79
N SER A 87 -2.24 22.60 5.59
CA SER A 87 -1.84 23.26 4.34
C SER A 87 -2.47 24.64 4.20
N LEU A 88 -3.76 24.77 4.50
CA LEU A 88 -4.46 26.07 4.48
C LEU A 88 -3.94 27.03 5.54
N ILE A 89 -3.61 26.54 6.74
CA ILE A 89 -2.99 27.37 7.80
C ILE A 89 -1.65 27.93 7.32
N LEU A 90 -0.78 27.07 6.75
CA LEU A 90 0.51 27.51 6.21
C LEU A 90 0.36 28.62 5.16
N LEU A 91 -0.65 28.50 4.30
CA LEU A 91 -0.93 29.49 3.24
C LEU A 91 -1.57 30.76 3.80
N ALA A 92 -2.67 30.62 4.57
CA ALA A 92 -3.47 31.75 5.02
C ALA A 92 -2.74 32.66 6.02
N THR A 93 -1.86 32.08 6.85
CA THR A 93 -1.06 32.85 7.82
C THR A 93 0.23 33.42 7.22
N GLY A 94 0.58 33.03 5.98
CA GLY A 94 1.86 33.40 5.39
C GLY A 94 3.08 32.67 5.97
N LEU A 95 2.88 31.67 6.86
CA LEU A 95 3.98 30.88 7.43
C LEU A 95 4.81 30.18 6.36
N SER A 96 4.16 29.69 5.29
CA SER A 96 4.90 29.08 4.17
C SER A 96 5.83 30.08 3.48
N ALA A 97 5.39 31.32 3.25
CA ALA A 97 6.25 32.39 2.73
C ALA A 97 7.35 32.77 3.74
N GLY A 98 7.03 32.75 5.04
CA GLY A 98 8.01 32.97 6.13
C GLY A 98 9.12 31.91 6.11
N MET A 99 8.80 30.63 5.99
CA MET A 99 9.75 29.50 5.88
C MET A 99 10.68 29.69 4.68
N ARG A 100 10.12 30.05 3.50
CA ARG A 100 10.92 30.37 2.32
C ARG A 100 11.87 31.55 2.58
N ASN A 101 11.37 32.63 3.16
CA ASN A 101 12.18 33.81 3.46
C ASN A 101 13.31 33.48 4.44
N LEU A 102 13.05 32.63 5.43
CA LEU A 102 14.09 32.11 6.33
C LEU A 102 15.14 31.30 5.58
N ALA A 103 14.72 30.39 4.70
CA ALA A 103 15.64 29.62 3.87
C ALA A 103 16.49 30.52 2.96
N GLU A 104 15.91 31.59 2.39
CA GLU A 104 16.62 32.59 1.60
C GLU A 104 17.64 33.40 2.41
N ARG A 105 17.34 33.71 3.71
CA ARG A 105 18.24 34.44 4.60
C ARG A 105 19.42 33.60 5.08
N VAL A 106 19.18 32.31 5.40
CA VAL A 106 20.19 31.39 5.91
C VAL A 106 21.12 30.93 4.81
N VAL A 107 20.58 30.52 3.67
CA VAL A 107 21.38 30.00 2.55
C VAL A 107 21.83 31.16 1.65
N ARG A 108 23.02 31.68 1.93
CA ARG A 108 23.65 32.79 1.19
C ARG A 108 24.77 32.32 0.26
N PHE A 109 25.16 31.06 0.29
CA PHE A 109 26.19 30.51 -0.57
C PHE A 109 25.80 30.60 -2.05
N ARG A 110 26.70 31.07 -2.93
CA ARG A 110 26.43 31.19 -4.37
C ARG A 110 26.28 29.82 -5.05
N PHE A 111 27.05 28.83 -4.60
CA PHE A 111 26.99 27.46 -5.13
C PHE A 111 25.78 26.72 -4.56
N ALA A 112 25.05 26.03 -5.41
CA ALA A 112 23.87 25.20 -5.05
C ALA A 112 22.79 25.95 -4.24
N GLN A 113 22.70 27.28 -4.37
CA GLN A 113 21.79 28.12 -3.56
C GLN A 113 20.32 27.70 -3.68
N ALA A 114 19.85 27.45 -4.90
CA ALA A 114 18.45 27.10 -5.14
C ALA A 114 18.06 25.71 -4.56
N PRO A 115 18.83 24.62 -4.76
CA PRO A 115 18.51 23.34 -4.13
C PRO A 115 18.64 23.37 -2.61
N LEU A 116 19.65 24.07 -2.04
CA LEU A 116 19.81 24.17 -0.59
C LEU A 116 18.67 24.95 0.07
N ARG A 117 18.20 26.04 -0.55
CA ARG A 117 17.00 26.78 -0.11
C ARG A 117 15.75 25.91 -0.16
N THR A 118 15.59 25.14 -1.23
CA THR A 118 14.47 24.21 -1.38
C THR A 118 14.52 23.12 -0.32
N LEU A 119 15.71 22.56 -0.04
CA LEU A 119 15.88 21.54 0.99
C LEU A 119 15.59 22.08 2.39
N LEU A 120 16.10 23.28 2.73
CA LEU A 120 15.85 23.90 4.04
C LEU A 120 14.37 24.27 4.20
N TYR A 121 13.71 24.74 3.14
CA TYR A 121 12.26 24.94 3.13
C TYR A 121 11.52 23.62 3.35
N GLY A 122 11.89 22.56 2.61
CA GLY A 122 11.31 21.23 2.72
C GLY A 122 11.46 20.64 4.12
N ALA A 123 12.60 20.82 4.77
CA ALA A 123 12.83 20.41 6.15
C ALA A 123 11.89 21.10 7.15
N GLN A 124 11.71 22.43 7.01
CA GLN A 124 10.76 23.19 7.83
C GLN A 124 9.31 22.72 7.60
N TYR A 125 8.92 22.54 6.33
CA TYR A 125 7.61 22.04 5.95
C TYR A 125 7.37 20.63 6.52
N PHE A 126 8.33 19.73 6.37
CA PHE A 126 8.26 18.38 6.90
C PHE A 126 8.12 18.37 8.41
N LEU A 127 8.94 19.16 9.13
CA LEU A 127 8.87 19.29 10.58
C LEU A 127 7.50 19.79 11.03
N PHE A 128 6.97 20.84 10.40
CA PHE A 128 5.66 21.41 10.72
C PHE A 128 4.55 20.36 10.56
N MET A 129 4.50 19.69 9.41
CA MET A 129 3.48 18.67 9.13
C MET A 129 3.61 17.47 10.07
N THR A 130 4.85 17.06 10.38
CA THR A 130 5.11 15.92 11.29
C THR A 130 4.69 16.24 12.71
N VAL A 131 5.09 17.39 13.26
CA VAL A 131 4.78 17.75 14.66
C VAL A 131 3.27 17.90 14.86
N LEU A 132 2.58 18.59 13.95
CA LEU A 132 1.14 18.81 14.10
C LEU A 132 0.29 17.59 13.67
N GLY A 133 0.79 16.74 12.80
CA GLY A 133 0.15 15.48 12.44
C GLY A 133 0.41 14.35 13.45
N PHE A 134 1.44 14.49 14.31
CA PHE A 134 1.88 13.43 15.21
C PHE A 134 0.79 12.91 16.17
N PRO A 135 -0.07 13.74 16.78
CA PRO A 135 -1.11 13.24 17.67
C PRO A 135 -2.08 12.25 17.00
N LEU A 136 -2.52 12.55 15.76
CA LEU A 136 -3.38 11.64 14.98
C LEU A 136 -2.62 10.37 14.64
N ALA A 137 -1.39 10.51 14.23
CA ALA A 137 -0.50 9.42 13.91
C ALA A 137 -0.22 8.46 15.08
N LEU A 138 -0.06 9.00 16.28
CA LEU A 138 0.13 8.22 17.50
C LEU A 138 -1.16 7.47 17.88
N TYR A 139 -2.30 8.14 17.77
CA TYR A 139 -3.60 7.49 17.99
C TYR A 139 -3.79 6.33 17.02
N GLU A 140 -3.64 6.57 15.74
CA GLU A 140 -3.88 5.59 14.68
C GLU A 140 -2.90 4.41 14.73
N GLY A 141 -1.59 4.71 14.85
CA GLY A 141 -0.55 3.70 14.73
C GLY A 141 -0.18 2.99 16.04
N PHE A 142 -0.63 3.48 17.19
CA PHE A 142 -0.34 2.85 18.46
C PHE A 142 -1.59 2.62 19.31
N PHE A 143 -2.28 3.66 19.78
CA PHE A 143 -3.38 3.50 20.73
C PHE A 143 -4.57 2.73 20.14
N ARG A 144 -4.90 2.98 18.88
CA ARG A 144 -5.95 2.23 18.19
C ARG A 144 -5.55 0.77 18.00
N GLU A 145 -4.35 0.50 17.52
CA GLU A 145 -3.82 -0.85 17.36
C GLU A 145 -3.79 -1.61 18.69
N GLN A 146 -3.42 -0.93 19.78
CA GLN A 146 -3.46 -1.49 21.14
C GLN A 146 -4.90 -1.81 21.58
N LYS A 147 -5.85 -0.90 21.35
CA LYS A 147 -7.26 -1.10 21.68
C LYS A 147 -7.82 -2.36 21.04
N TYR A 148 -7.41 -2.66 19.80
CA TYR A 148 -7.88 -3.84 19.07
C TYR A 148 -6.98 -5.08 19.26
N GLY A 149 -5.89 -4.97 20.01
CA GLY A 149 -4.98 -6.07 20.33
C GLY A 149 -4.11 -6.52 19.15
N LEU A 150 -3.80 -5.59 18.25
CA LEU A 150 -3.01 -5.86 17.03
C LEU A 150 -1.55 -5.47 17.16
N VAL A 151 -1.17 -4.61 18.13
CA VAL A 151 0.21 -4.20 18.40
C VAL A 151 0.82 -5.06 19.50
N ASN A 152 2.08 -5.47 19.30
CA ASN A 152 2.88 -6.19 20.27
C ASN A 152 3.98 -5.31 20.90
N GLN A 153 4.28 -4.16 20.30
CA GLN A 153 5.32 -3.24 20.74
C GLN A 153 4.92 -2.47 22.01
N THR A 154 5.95 -2.08 22.78
CA THR A 154 5.82 -0.98 23.75
C THR A 154 5.75 0.36 23.01
N LEU A 155 5.21 1.40 23.68
CA LEU A 155 5.20 2.75 23.12
C LEU A 155 6.62 3.24 22.79
N GLY A 156 7.60 2.93 23.63
CA GLY A 156 9.01 3.32 23.40
C GLY A 156 9.60 2.68 22.15
N ALA A 157 9.37 1.39 21.93
CA ALA A 157 9.81 0.69 20.72
C ALA A 157 9.11 1.24 19.46
N TRP A 158 7.80 1.49 19.55
CA TRP A 158 7.05 2.11 18.46
C TRP A 158 7.57 3.52 18.12
N LEU A 159 7.87 4.36 19.13
CA LEU A 159 8.44 5.69 18.92
C LEU A 159 9.82 5.63 18.27
N ALA A 160 10.66 4.67 18.64
CA ALA A 160 11.98 4.47 18.03
C ALA A 160 11.84 4.14 16.52
N GLU A 161 10.94 3.22 16.16
CA GLU A 161 10.65 2.91 14.76
C GLU A 161 10.05 4.11 14.00
N GLN A 162 9.17 4.91 14.65
CA GLN A 162 8.71 6.17 14.05
C GLN A 162 9.87 7.13 13.79
N GLY A 163 10.86 7.19 14.68
CA GLY A 163 12.08 7.99 14.49
C GLY A 163 12.86 7.57 13.24
N ILE A 164 13.06 6.26 13.04
CA ILE A 164 13.69 5.71 11.83
C ILE A 164 12.85 6.06 10.58
N GLY A 165 11.54 5.81 10.63
CA GLY A 165 10.64 6.13 9.54
C GLY A 165 10.62 7.62 9.18
N MET A 166 10.66 8.51 10.17
CA MET A 166 10.77 9.95 9.95
C MET A 166 12.10 10.34 9.31
N ALA A 167 13.21 9.74 9.71
CA ALA A 167 14.52 10.00 9.11
C ALA A 167 14.55 9.58 7.64
N VAL A 168 14.11 8.36 7.33
CA VAL A 168 13.97 7.86 5.94
C VAL A 168 13.03 8.77 5.14
N GLY A 169 11.87 9.11 5.70
CA GLY A 169 10.90 10.00 5.08
C GLY A 169 11.44 11.41 4.81
N ALA A 170 12.24 11.96 5.70
CA ALA A 170 12.87 13.27 5.52
C ALA A 170 13.88 13.25 4.35
N VAL A 171 14.68 12.18 4.24
CA VAL A 171 15.65 12.02 3.14
C VAL A 171 14.92 11.87 1.80
N LEU A 172 14.00 10.92 1.69
CA LEU A 172 13.27 10.65 0.45
C LEU A 172 12.39 11.83 0.03
N GLY A 173 11.69 12.43 1.00
CA GLY A 173 10.87 13.62 0.75
C GLY A 173 11.70 14.84 0.38
N GLY A 174 12.86 15.03 1.00
CA GLY A 174 13.81 16.08 0.63
C GLY A 174 14.27 15.92 -0.81
N ILE A 175 14.62 14.71 -1.24
CA ILE A 175 14.97 14.39 -2.64
C ILE A 175 13.79 14.69 -3.58
N ALA A 176 12.58 14.22 -3.23
CA ALA A 176 11.39 14.44 -4.04
C ALA A 176 11.07 15.94 -4.23
N ILE A 177 11.13 16.72 -3.14
CA ILE A 177 10.91 18.16 -3.18
C ILE A 177 12.00 18.86 -4.02
N MET A 178 13.25 18.45 -3.90
CA MET A 178 14.34 19.00 -4.72
C MET A 178 14.13 18.73 -6.22
N ILE A 179 13.76 17.49 -6.58
CA ILE A 179 13.46 17.10 -7.96
C ILE A 179 12.25 17.90 -8.48
N LEU A 180 11.16 17.95 -7.73
CA LEU A 180 9.97 18.72 -8.11
C LEU A 180 10.31 20.18 -8.40
N TYR A 181 11.01 20.85 -7.49
CA TYR A 181 11.36 22.26 -7.69
C TYR A 181 12.46 22.48 -8.72
N ALA A 182 13.29 21.49 -9.02
CA ALA A 182 14.20 21.53 -10.17
C ALA A 182 13.40 21.52 -11.49
N ILE A 183 12.38 20.67 -11.58
CA ILE A 183 11.45 20.59 -12.72
C ILE A 183 10.67 21.90 -12.86
N LEU A 184 10.03 22.37 -11.78
CA LEU A 184 9.23 23.60 -11.75
C LEU A 184 10.01 24.84 -12.19
N ARG A 185 11.30 24.91 -11.86
CA ARG A 185 12.18 26.00 -12.31
C ARG A 185 12.56 25.94 -13.79
N ARG A 186 12.64 24.74 -14.37
CA ARG A 186 13.09 24.55 -15.76
C ARG A 186 11.96 24.51 -16.77
N VAL A 187 10.82 23.89 -16.43
CA VAL A 187 9.75 23.57 -17.38
C VAL A 187 8.37 23.96 -16.88
N GLN A 188 8.20 25.25 -16.53
CA GLN A 188 7.01 25.78 -15.84
C GLN A 188 5.66 25.44 -16.51
N LYS A 189 5.60 25.27 -17.85
CA LYS A 189 4.36 24.97 -18.58
C LYS A 189 4.05 23.47 -18.63
N SER A 190 5.07 22.63 -18.72
CA SER A 190 4.95 21.16 -18.86
C SER A 190 5.42 20.41 -17.60
N TRP A 191 5.56 21.11 -16.47
CA TRP A 191 6.09 20.51 -15.24
C TRP A 191 5.31 19.28 -14.78
N TRP A 192 4.01 19.27 -14.99
CA TRP A 192 3.13 18.15 -14.61
C TRP A 192 3.49 16.86 -15.31
N ILE A 193 3.94 16.90 -16.58
CA ILE A 193 4.40 15.72 -17.32
C ILE A 193 5.70 15.19 -16.68
N TRP A 194 6.67 16.08 -16.46
CA TRP A 194 7.96 15.69 -15.89
C TRP A 194 7.89 15.29 -14.42
N ALA A 195 6.97 15.89 -13.65
CA ALA A 195 6.68 15.47 -12.30
C ALA A 195 6.07 14.04 -12.29
N SER A 196 5.19 13.72 -13.23
CA SER A 196 4.65 12.36 -13.38
C SER A 196 5.76 11.36 -13.70
N VAL A 197 6.59 11.64 -14.69
CA VAL A 197 7.73 10.78 -15.06
C VAL A 197 8.68 10.57 -13.88
N ALA A 198 9.04 11.66 -13.19
CA ALA A 198 9.91 11.57 -12.02
C ALA A 198 9.28 10.78 -10.86
N SER A 199 7.97 10.92 -10.66
CA SER A 199 7.24 10.16 -9.63
C SER A 199 7.20 8.67 -9.93
N VAL A 200 6.93 8.28 -11.18
CA VAL A 200 6.96 6.87 -11.61
C VAL A 200 8.38 6.30 -11.49
N ALA A 201 9.40 7.04 -11.92
CA ALA A 201 10.79 6.59 -11.78
C ALA A 201 11.20 6.43 -10.31
N MET A 202 10.80 7.36 -9.43
CA MET A 202 11.07 7.28 -8.00
C MET A 202 10.32 6.11 -7.36
N LEU A 203 9.07 5.87 -7.75
CA LEU A 203 8.28 4.75 -7.28
C LEU A 203 8.94 3.41 -7.68
N PHE A 204 9.36 3.28 -8.94
CA PHE A 204 10.10 2.10 -9.41
C PHE A 204 11.39 1.86 -8.60
N LEU A 205 12.18 2.92 -8.37
CA LEU A 205 13.39 2.82 -7.56
C LEU A 205 13.10 2.41 -6.12
N LEU A 206 12.04 2.94 -5.52
CA LEU A 206 11.61 2.54 -4.17
C LEU A 206 11.20 1.08 -4.12
N LEU A 207 10.39 0.59 -5.08
CA LEU A 207 10.00 -0.82 -5.15
C LEU A 207 11.19 -1.75 -5.31
N ALA A 208 12.20 -1.34 -6.07
CA ALA A 208 13.41 -2.14 -6.28
C ALA A 208 14.36 -2.12 -5.06
N LEU A 209 14.49 -0.98 -4.39
CA LEU A 209 15.51 -0.76 -3.36
C LEU A 209 14.99 -0.94 -1.92
N ALA A 210 13.70 -0.68 -1.67
CA ALA A 210 13.16 -0.74 -0.32
C ALA A 210 13.31 -2.11 0.36
N PRO A 211 13.09 -3.26 -0.30
CA PRO A 211 13.27 -4.57 0.33
C PRO A 211 14.71 -4.81 0.78
N VAL A 212 15.68 -4.22 0.10
CA VAL A 212 17.11 -4.44 0.36
C VAL A 212 17.68 -3.45 1.38
N TYR A 213 17.27 -2.17 1.32
CA TYR A 213 17.91 -1.10 2.09
C TYR A 213 17.01 -0.48 3.15
N ILE A 214 15.68 -0.49 2.98
CA ILE A 214 14.76 0.15 3.92
C ILE A 214 14.17 -0.88 4.88
N ALA A 215 13.70 -2.02 4.39
CA ALA A 215 13.08 -3.04 5.22
C ALA A 215 14.00 -3.57 6.34
N PRO A 216 15.32 -3.78 6.12
CA PRO A 216 16.25 -4.19 7.17
C PRO A 216 16.48 -3.16 8.28
N LEU A 217 16.05 -1.90 8.11
CA LEU A 217 16.07 -0.90 9.19
C LEU A 217 15.02 -1.16 10.26
N PHE A 218 14.00 -1.95 9.94
CA PHE A 218 12.85 -2.23 10.81
C PHE A 218 12.79 -3.67 11.29
N ASN A 219 13.29 -4.62 10.48
CA ASN A 219 13.20 -6.05 10.77
C ASN A 219 14.52 -6.77 10.48
N GLU A 220 14.77 -7.82 11.25
CA GLU A 220 15.86 -8.76 10.99
C GLU A 220 15.39 -9.86 10.04
N TYR A 221 16.24 -10.25 9.10
CA TYR A 221 15.94 -11.24 8.08
C TYR A 221 16.89 -12.44 8.22
N HIS A 222 16.31 -13.64 8.30
CA HIS A 222 17.03 -14.90 8.34
C HIS A 222 16.55 -15.82 7.22
N THR A 223 17.40 -16.76 6.79
CA THR A 223 16.96 -17.83 5.89
C THR A 223 15.97 -18.76 6.58
N LEU A 224 15.00 -19.26 5.83
CA LEU A 224 14.07 -20.30 6.32
C LEU A 224 14.78 -21.66 6.26
N ASP A 225 15.18 -22.18 7.42
CA ASP A 225 15.98 -23.41 7.50
C ASP A 225 15.14 -24.69 7.49
N ASP A 226 13.83 -24.62 7.88
CA ASP A 226 12.94 -25.79 7.89
C ASP A 226 12.65 -26.28 6.46
N PRO A 227 13.18 -27.46 6.04
CA PRO A 227 12.97 -27.98 4.69
C PRO A 227 11.50 -28.28 4.38
N LYS A 228 10.69 -28.62 5.40
CA LYS A 228 9.27 -28.96 5.21
C LYS A 228 8.44 -27.77 4.74
N LEU A 229 8.87 -26.55 5.08
CA LEU A 229 8.25 -25.30 4.64
C LEU A 229 8.99 -24.67 3.46
N ARG A 230 10.32 -24.65 3.50
CA ARG A 230 11.16 -24.05 2.48
C ARG A 230 11.04 -24.74 1.12
N ASP A 231 11.19 -26.09 1.10
CA ASP A 231 11.31 -26.83 -0.15
C ASP A 231 10.03 -26.81 -1.00
N PRO A 232 8.81 -26.90 -0.44
CA PRO A 232 7.56 -26.66 -1.18
C PRO A 232 7.47 -25.26 -1.79
N ILE A 233 7.89 -24.22 -1.05
CA ILE A 233 7.89 -22.83 -1.54
C ILE A 233 8.86 -22.68 -2.70
N LEU A 234 10.09 -23.17 -2.57
CA LEU A 234 11.09 -23.11 -3.65
C LEU A 234 10.69 -23.98 -4.85
N SER A 235 10.02 -25.11 -4.62
CA SER A 235 9.48 -25.94 -5.70
C SER A 235 8.40 -25.18 -6.48
N LEU A 236 7.50 -24.52 -5.77
CA LEU A 236 6.45 -23.68 -6.38
C LEU A 236 7.05 -22.50 -7.15
N ALA A 237 8.07 -21.84 -6.59
CA ALA A 237 8.78 -20.77 -7.26
C ALA A 237 9.44 -21.24 -8.58
N ARG A 238 10.15 -22.39 -8.54
CA ARG A 238 10.74 -22.97 -9.75
C ARG A 238 9.72 -23.38 -10.80
N ALA A 239 8.58 -23.96 -10.38
CA ALA A 239 7.51 -24.35 -11.28
C ALA A 239 6.89 -23.14 -12.01
N ASN A 240 7.02 -21.95 -11.45
CA ASN A 240 6.51 -20.69 -12.00
C ASN A 240 7.63 -19.76 -12.52
N GLU A 241 8.82 -20.30 -12.79
CA GLU A 241 9.98 -19.58 -13.37
C GLU A 241 10.44 -18.37 -12.53
N ILE A 242 10.19 -18.39 -11.22
CA ILE A 242 10.65 -17.33 -10.31
C ILE A 242 12.09 -17.60 -9.90
N PRO A 243 13.04 -16.70 -10.20
CA PRO A 243 14.47 -16.92 -9.95
C PRO A 243 14.84 -16.63 -8.48
N ALA A 244 14.20 -17.34 -7.54
CA ALA A 244 14.47 -17.25 -6.11
C ALA A 244 15.23 -18.50 -5.63
N GLU A 245 16.38 -18.29 -5.03
CA GLU A 245 17.22 -19.36 -4.49
C GLU A 245 17.01 -19.59 -2.99
N GLN A 246 16.51 -18.57 -2.30
CA GLN A 246 16.33 -18.56 -0.85
C GLN A 246 14.95 -18.04 -0.47
N VAL A 247 14.46 -18.54 0.65
CA VAL A 247 13.28 -18.01 1.35
C VAL A 247 13.76 -17.37 2.65
N TYR A 248 13.30 -16.15 2.91
CA TYR A 248 13.64 -15.39 4.11
C TYR A 248 12.48 -15.29 5.07
N VAL A 249 12.79 -15.27 6.35
CA VAL A 249 11.84 -14.99 7.44
C VAL A 249 12.24 -13.69 8.11
N PHE A 250 11.27 -12.84 8.44
CA PHE A 250 11.52 -11.61 9.21
C PHE A 250 10.64 -11.53 10.47
N ASP A 251 11.17 -10.87 11.49
CA ASP A 251 10.66 -10.84 12.87
C ASP A 251 9.54 -9.83 13.10
N ALA A 252 8.46 -9.87 12.30
CA ALA A 252 7.35 -8.93 12.42
C ALA A 252 6.52 -9.12 13.71
N SER A 253 6.61 -10.28 14.37
CA SER A 253 5.90 -10.54 15.61
C SER A 253 6.30 -9.60 16.75
N LYS A 254 7.50 -9.01 16.72
CA LYS A 254 7.90 -7.96 17.67
C LYS A 254 7.06 -6.70 17.54
N GLN A 255 6.48 -6.44 16.37
CA GLN A 255 5.69 -5.24 16.05
C GLN A 255 4.20 -5.48 16.17
N SER A 256 3.69 -6.52 15.52
CA SER A 256 2.25 -6.78 15.43
C SER A 256 1.93 -8.26 15.28
N LYS A 257 0.63 -8.62 15.32
CA LYS A 257 0.14 -9.97 15.08
C LYS A 257 -0.17 -10.26 13.60
N ARG A 258 0.00 -9.30 12.72
CA ARG A 258 -0.39 -9.41 11.32
C ARG A 258 0.46 -10.41 10.58
N VAL A 259 -0.20 -11.25 9.77
CA VAL A 259 0.47 -12.16 8.83
C VAL A 259 0.81 -11.41 7.56
N SER A 260 1.98 -11.69 6.99
CA SER A 260 2.45 -11.07 5.75
C SER A 260 3.49 -11.94 5.05
N ALA A 261 3.45 -11.90 3.73
CA ALA A 261 4.49 -12.43 2.87
C ALA A 261 4.68 -11.50 1.67
N ASN A 262 5.76 -11.65 0.95
CA ASN A 262 5.97 -10.94 -0.32
C ASN A 262 6.99 -11.67 -1.20
N VAL A 263 6.82 -11.53 -2.51
CA VAL A 263 7.83 -11.79 -3.52
C VAL A 263 8.24 -10.43 -4.08
N SER A 264 9.43 -9.97 -3.76
CA SER A 264 9.86 -8.61 -4.03
C SER A 264 11.28 -8.55 -4.59
N GLY A 265 11.60 -7.43 -5.20
CA GLY A 265 12.89 -7.18 -5.85
C GLY A 265 12.75 -7.05 -7.36
N ALA A 266 13.79 -6.52 -7.99
CA ALA A 266 13.90 -6.34 -9.43
C ALA A 266 15.39 -6.42 -9.84
N LEU A 267 15.66 -6.63 -11.13
CA LEU A 267 17.02 -6.58 -11.68
C LEU A 267 18.01 -7.53 -10.96
N GLY A 268 17.58 -8.74 -10.60
CA GLY A 268 18.42 -9.74 -9.93
C GLY A 268 18.42 -9.68 -8.40
N THR A 269 17.60 -8.83 -7.78
CA THR A 269 17.45 -8.75 -6.31
C THR A 269 16.20 -9.50 -5.80
N MET A 270 15.70 -10.46 -6.57
CA MET A 270 14.47 -11.20 -6.25
C MET A 270 14.58 -11.94 -4.91
N ARG A 271 13.59 -11.73 -4.05
CA ARG A 271 13.51 -12.33 -2.70
C ARG A 271 12.09 -12.81 -2.43
N ILE A 272 11.98 -14.01 -1.88
CA ILE A 272 10.77 -14.52 -1.24
C ILE A 272 10.94 -14.26 0.25
N SER A 273 10.01 -13.51 0.86
CA SER A 273 10.05 -13.22 2.29
C SER A 273 8.69 -13.44 2.91
N LEU A 274 8.66 -14.01 4.10
CA LEU A 274 7.46 -14.21 4.90
C LEU A 274 7.76 -13.84 6.34
N ASN A 275 6.76 -13.35 7.05
CA ASN A 275 6.97 -13.01 8.45
C ASN A 275 6.80 -14.23 9.37
N ASP A 276 7.39 -14.13 10.54
CA ASP A 276 7.31 -15.15 11.58
C ASP A 276 5.87 -15.41 12.07
N ASN A 277 5.00 -14.40 12.04
CA ASN A 277 3.58 -14.58 12.34
C ASN A 277 2.90 -15.58 11.37
N LEU A 278 3.22 -15.51 10.07
CA LEU A 278 2.65 -16.42 9.07
C LEU A 278 3.05 -17.87 9.37
N LEU A 279 4.32 -18.09 9.74
CA LEU A 279 4.83 -19.41 10.11
C LEU A 279 4.25 -19.92 11.43
N ASN A 280 4.11 -19.04 12.42
CA ASN A 280 3.69 -19.44 13.77
C ASN A 280 2.17 -19.61 13.91
N ARG A 281 1.37 -18.99 13.02
CA ARG A 281 -0.08 -18.87 13.18
C ARG A 281 -0.86 -19.61 12.07
N CYS A 282 -0.23 -19.89 10.94
CA CYS A 282 -0.89 -20.51 9.78
C CYS A 282 -0.46 -21.95 9.59
N SER A 283 -1.35 -22.77 9.04
CA SER A 283 -1.02 -24.13 8.63
C SER A 283 -0.07 -24.13 7.43
N PRO A 284 0.71 -25.20 7.19
CA PRO A 284 1.53 -25.31 5.98
C PRO A 284 0.75 -25.14 4.68
N ALA A 285 -0.52 -25.59 4.61
CA ALA A 285 -1.40 -25.40 3.48
C ALA A 285 -1.73 -23.90 3.28
N SER A 286 -2.01 -23.16 4.38
CA SER A 286 -2.24 -21.73 4.33
C SER A 286 -0.98 -20.96 3.91
N VAL A 287 0.20 -21.35 4.43
CA VAL A 287 1.48 -20.76 4.02
C VAL A 287 1.71 -20.97 2.53
N LYS A 288 1.49 -22.18 2.01
CA LYS A 288 1.61 -22.48 0.58
C LYS A 288 0.65 -21.66 -0.28
N ALA A 289 -0.62 -21.55 0.16
CA ALA A 289 -1.63 -20.75 -0.55
C ALA A 289 -1.27 -19.25 -0.59
N VAL A 290 -0.83 -18.68 0.53
CA VAL A 290 -0.37 -17.28 0.59
C VAL A 290 0.86 -17.08 -0.30
N MET A 291 1.83 -17.98 -0.25
CA MET A 291 3.03 -17.86 -1.11
C MET A 291 2.70 -17.97 -2.59
N ALA A 292 1.74 -18.83 -2.98
CA ALA A 292 1.27 -18.93 -4.36
C ALA A 292 0.59 -17.64 -4.83
N HIS A 293 -0.20 -17.00 -3.97
CA HIS A 293 -0.80 -15.69 -4.24
C HIS A 293 0.28 -14.62 -4.49
N GLU A 294 1.28 -14.53 -3.59
CA GLU A 294 2.40 -13.58 -3.76
C GLU A 294 3.22 -13.83 -5.04
N MET A 295 3.39 -15.10 -5.42
CA MET A 295 4.02 -15.47 -6.68
C MET A 295 3.17 -15.05 -7.89
N GLY A 296 1.84 -15.05 -7.76
CA GLY A 296 0.91 -14.54 -8.77
C GLY A 296 1.20 -13.10 -9.15
N HIS A 297 1.48 -12.23 -8.19
CA HIS A 297 1.85 -10.85 -8.44
C HIS A 297 3.11 -10.74 -9.32
N TYR A 298 4.09 -11.59 -9.09
CA TYR A 298 5.30 -11.62 -9.89
C TYR A 298 5.05 -12.12 -11.31
N VAL A 299 4.43 -13.31 -11.44
CA VAL A 299 4.20 -13.98 -12.74
C VAL A 299 3.31 -13.14 -13.66
N MET A 300 2.31 -12.46 -13.10
CA MET A 300 1.39 -11.60 -13.85
C MET A 300 1.92 -10.18 -14.07
N ASN A 301 3.17 -9.89 -13.66
CA ASN A 301 3.82 -8.59 -13.84
C ASN A 301 3.06 -7.43 -13.20
N HIS A 302 2.41 -7.66 -12.08
CA HIS A 302 1.58 -6.67 -11.42
C HIS A 302 2.35 -5.40 -11.02
N VAL A 303 3.62 -5.50 -10.66
CA VAL A 303 4.47 -4.33 -10.38
C VAL A 303 4.53 -3.37 -11.57
N TYR A 304 4.71 -3.88 -12.79
CA TYR A 304 4.79 -3.04 -13.98
C TYR A 304 3.43 -2.49 -14.41
N LYS A 305 2.39 -3.31 -14.32
CA LYS A 305 1.01 -2.86 -14.57
C LYS A 305 0.64 -1.72 -13.61
N GLY A 306 0.79 -1.93 -12.31
CA GLY A 306 0.50 -0.95 -11.28
C GLY A 306 1.31 0.35 -11.43
N LEU A 307 2.58 0.28 -11.87
CA LEU A 307 3.38 1.47 -12.19
C LEU A 307 2.77 2.28 -13.33
N ILE A 308 2.27 1.61 -14.39
CA ILE A 308 1.62 2.30 -15.52
C ILE A 308 0.31 2.93 -15.08
N GLU A 309 -0.56 2.17 -14.40
CA GLU A 309 -1.88 2.63 -13.99
C GLU A 309 -1.82 3.74 -12.97
N MET A 310 -0.96 3.59 -11.96
CA MET A 310 -0.74 4.64 -10.98
C MET A 310 -0.02 5.84 -11.60
N GLY A 311 0.85 5.61 -12.58
CA GLY A 311 1.47 6.66 -13.39
C GLY A 311 0.43 7.49 -14.14
N LEU A 312 -0.62 6.85 -14.69
CA LEU A 312 -1.74 7.56 -15.33
C LEU A 312 -2.55 8.36 -14.31
N VAL A 313 -2.87 7.76 -13.16
CA VAL A 313 -3.58 8.46 -12.07
C VAL A 313 -2.77 9.70 -11.63
N LEU A 314 -1.46 9.57 -11.42
CA LEU A 314 -0.60 10.69 -11.04
C LEU A 314 -0.49 11.75 -12.15
N THR A 315 -0.45 11.33 -13.41
CA THR A 315 -0.40 12.25 -14.56
C THR A 315 -1.64 13.14 -14.62
N VAL A 316 -2.82 12.56 -14.47
CA VAL A 316 -4.09 13.31 -14.39
C VAL A 316 -4.09 14.20 -13.15
N GLY A 317 -3.61 13.72 -12.01
CA GLY A 317 -3.51 14.49 -10.77
C GLY A 317 -2.59 15.70 -10.89
N PHE A 318 -1.41 15.56 -11.47
CA PHE A 318 -0.51 16.68 -11.68
C PHE A 318 -1.02 17.65 -12.76
N ALA A 319 -1.70 17.16 -13.80
CA ALA A 319 -2.37 18.03 -14.77
C ALA A 319 -3.49 18.85 -14.11
N PHE A 320 -4.29 18.22 -13.25
CA PHE A 320 -5.28 18.92 -12.40
C PHE A 320 -4.61 19.94 -11.48
N CYS A 321 -3.52 19.58 -10.81
CA CYS A 321 -2.76 20.52 -9.98
C CYS A 321 -2.26 21.71 -10.77
N ALA A 322 -1.72 21.52 -11.97
CA ALA A 322 -1.25 22.60 -12.82
C ALA A 322 -2.39 23.54 -13.19
N TRP A 323 -3.51 22.98 -13.63
CA TRP A 323 -4.71 23.75 -13.98
C TRP A 323 -5.29 24.52 -12.80
N ALA A 324 -5.41 23.91 -11.63
CA ALA A 324 -6.01 24.52 -10.44
C ALA A 324 -5.06 25.54 -9.78
N PHE A 325 -3.77 25.22 -9.71
CA PHE A 325 -2.76 26.08 -9.10
C PHE A 325 -2.75 27.48 -9.74
N ASP A 326 -2.64 27.55 -11.07
CA ASP A 326 -2.60 28.83 -11.80
C ASP A 326 -3.85 29.69 -11.51
N ARG A 327 -5.03 29.07 -11.45
CA ARG A 327 -6.28 29.77 -11.16
C ARG A 327 -6.36 30.30 -9.74
N ILE A 328 -5.87 29.52 -8.78
CA ILE A 328 -5.91 29.88 -7.37
C ILE A 328 -4.89 30.97 -7.08
N ILE A 329 -3.66 30.87 -7.58
CA ILE A 329 -2.64 31.90 -7.34
C ILE A 329 -2.96 33.22 -8.04
N ALA A 330 -3.65 33.19 -9.18
CA ALA A 330 -4.13 34.41 -9.82
C ALA A 330 -5.07 35.23 -8.90
N ARG A 331 -5.76 34.58 -7.97
CA ARG A 331 -6.72 35.22 -7.03
C ARG A 331 -6.14 35.40 -5.63
N ARG A 332 -5.32 34.48 -5.14
CA ARG A 332 -4.86 34.40 -3.76
C ARG A 332 -3.33 34.46 -3.59
N GLY A 333 -2.57 34.37 -4.68
CA GLY A 333 -1.11 34.26 -4.62
C GLY A 333 -0.46 35.44 -3.89
N ALA A 334 -0.89 36.67 -4.15
CA ALA A 334 -0.39 37.85 -3.46
C ALA A 334 -0.68 37.81 -1.95
N ALA A 335 -1.88 37.43 -1.55
CA ALA A 335 -2.28 37.31 -0.13
C ALA A 335 -1.51 36.23 0.61
N TRP A 336 -1.14 35.13 -0.08
CA TRP A 336 -0.38 34.02 0.48
C TRP A 336 1.13 34.18 0.31
N GLY A 337 1.60 35.25 -0.31
CA GLY A 337 3.00 35.55 -0.56
C GLY A 337 3.66 34.57 -1.54
N ILE A 338 2.90 33.90 -2.41
CA ILE A 338 3.40 32.99 -3.44
C ILE A 338 3.75 33.78 -4.69
N ARG A 339 5.01 33.70 -5.15
CA ARG A 339 5.54 34.50 -6.29
C ARG A 339 5.27 33.83 -7.64
N SER A 340 5.33 32.50 -7.72
CA SER A 340 5.16 31.69 -8.94
C SER A 340 4.99 30.22 -8.59
N ILE A 341 4.75 29.36 -9.60
CA ILE A 341 4.73 27.89 -9.42
C ILE A 341 6.08 27.35 -8.93
N ALA A 342 7.19 28.01 -9.28
CA ALA A 342 8.54 27.61 -8.86
C ALA A 342 8.92 28.13 -7.46
N ASP A 343 8.04 28.87 -6.79
CA ASP A 343 8.24 29.36 -5.43
C ASP A 343 7.94 28.24 -4.41
N PRO A 344 8.89 27.81 -3.57
CA PRO A 344 8.64 26.80 -2.56
C PRO A 344 7.47 27.11 -1.61
N ALA A 345 7.14 28.39 -1.40
CA ALA A 345 5.98 28.79 -0.60
C ALA A 345 4.64 28.25 -1.16
N GLY A 346 4.60 27.85 -2.43
CA GLY A 346 3.46 27.21 -3.07
C GLY A 346 3.30 25.71 -2.81
N LEU A 347 4.28 25.06 -2.15
CA LEU A 347 4.22 23.61 -1.88
C LEU A 347 2.95 23.18 -1.16
N PRO A 348 2.48 23.86 -0.09
CA PRO A 348 1.26 23.45 0.60
C PRO A 348 0.04 23.46 -0.34
N LEU A 349 0.00 24.35 -1.34
CA LEU A 349 -1.10 24.37 -2.32
C LEU A 349 -1.03 23.17 -3.27
N ILE A 350 0.16 22.83 -3.77
CA ILE A 350 0.34 21.64 -4.63
C ILE A 350 -0.09 20.38 -3.85
N VAL A 351 0.36 20.27 -2.60
CA VAL A 351 0.02 19.14 -1.72
C VAL A 351 -1.47 19.08 -1.46
N LEU A 352 -2.12 20.20 -1.13
CA LEU A 352 -3.57 20.26 -0.90
C LEU A 352 -4.36 19.80 -2.13
N LEU A 353 -4.01 20.29 -3.30
CA LEU A 353 -4.69 19.95 -4.54
C LEU A 353 -4.51 18.47 -4.92
N LEU A 354 -3.29 17.96 -4.79
CA LEU A 354 -3.00 16.57 -5.09
C LEU A 354 -3.67 15.63 -4.07
N SER A 355 -3.67 15.99 -2.78
CA SER A 355 -4.36 15.23 -1.74
C SER A 355 -5.87 15.20 -1.96
N ALA A 356 -6.48 16.34 -2.34
CA ALA A 356 -7.90 16.39 -2.67
C ALA A 356 -8.25 15.51 -3.89
N TYR A 357 -7.42 15.57 -4.93
CA TYR A 357 -7.58 14.72 -6.11
C TYR A 357 -7.50 13.23 -5.74
N LEU A 358 -6.46 12.81 -5.01
CA LEU A 358 -6.27 11.42 -4.64
C LEU A 358 -7.32 10.91 -3.65
N PHE A 359 -7.81 11.77 -2.77
CA PHE A 359 -8.93 11.42 -1.89
C PHE A 359 -10.19 11.08 -2.71
N VAL A 360 -10.51 11.89 -3.72
CA VAL A 360 -11.61 11.61 -4.65
C VAL A 360 -11.36 10.38 -5.51
N MET A 361 -10.11 10.12 -5.87
CA MET A 361 -9.71 8.95 -6.67
C MET A 361 -9.56 7.65 -5.85
N THR A 362 -9.77 7.68 -4.54
CA THR A 362 -9.68 6.49 -3.68
C THR A 362 -10.48 5.29 -4.22
N PRO A 363 -11.73 5.42 -4.67
CA PRO A 363 -12.46 4.27 -5.23
C PRO A 363 -11.82 3.70 -6.51
N VAL A 364 -11.21 4.57 -7.32
CA VAL A 364 -10.53 4.17 -8.55
C VAL A 364 -9.24 3.41 -8.22
N THR A 365 -8.40 3.96 -7.36
CA THR A 365 -7.15 3.31 -6.93
C THR A 365 -7.42 2.00 -6.19
N ASN A 366 -8.42 1.96 -5.31
CA ASN A 366 -8.83 0.72 -4.65
C ASN A 366 -9.35 -0.32 -5.66
N THR A 367 -10.10 0.10 -6.68
CA THR A 367 -10.58 -0.83 -7.71
C THR A 367 -9.43 -1.37 -8.54
N ILE A 368 -8.50 -0.52 -8.93
CA ILE A 368 -7.25 -0.92 -9.56
C ILE A 368 -6.59 -2.03 -8.71
N ILE A 369 -6.25 -1.83 -7.50
CA ILE A 369 -5.60 -2.80 -6.63
C ILE A 369 -6.44 -4.07 -6.44
N ARG A 370 -7.70 -3.94 -6.07
CA ARG A 370 -8.60 -5.08 -5.79
C ARG A 370 -8.73 -6.03 -6.97
N THR A 371 -8.71 -5.49 -8.18
CA THR A 371 -8.81 -6.34 -9.35
C THR A 371 -7.57 -7.16 -9.63
N GLU A 372 -6.39 -6.71 -9.29
CA GLU A 372 -5.18 -7.52 -9.35
C GLU A 372 -5.09 -8.52 -8.21
N GLU A 373 -5.60 -8.19 -7.06
CA GLU A 373 -5.74 -9.15 -5.97
C GLU A 373 -6.62 -10.34 -6.36
N ILE A 374 -7.69 -10.10 -7.14
CA ILE A 374 -8.53 -11.18 -7.69
C ILE A 374 -7.73 -12.07 -8.65
N GLU A 375 -6.90 -11.48 -9.51
CA GLU A 375 -6.02 -12.24 -10.41
C GLU A 375 -4.99 -13.08 -9.62
N ALA A 376 -4.36 -12.49 -8.62
CA ALA A 376 -3.39 -13.17 -7.77
C ALA A 376 -4.04 -14.29 -6.94
N ASP A 377 -5.27 -14.08 -6.44
CA ASP A 377 -6.05 -15.09 -5.74
C ASP A 377 -6.37 -16.29 -6.65
N ALA A 378 -6.84 -16.03 -7.88
CA ALA A 378 -7.13 -17.07 -8.86
C ALA A 378 -5.86 -17.84 -9.27
N PHE A 379 -4.75 -17.13 -9.50
CA PHE A 379 -3.46 -17.76 -9.76
C PHE A 379 -3.01 -18.62 -8.57
N GLY A 380 -3.09 -18.09 -7.36
CA GLY A 380 -2.69 -18.77 -6.13
C GLY A 380 -3.45 -20.08 -5.91
N LEU A 381 -4.77 -20.07 -6.13
CA LEU A 381 -5.60 -21.28 -6.04
C LEU A 381 -5.19 -22.34 -7.07
N ASN A 382 -4.94 -21.93 -8.33
CA ASN A 382 -4.51 -22.84 -9.38
C ASN A 382 -3.10 -23.40 -9.14
N ALA A 383 -2.17 -22.59 -8.68
CA ALA A 383 -0.77 -22.96 -8.49
C ALA A 383 -0.57 -23.80 -7.22
N ALA A 384 -1.24 -23.46 -6.12
CA ALA A 384 -1.10 -24.19 -4.87
C ALA A 384 -1.98 -25.43 -4.78
N GLY A 385 -3.22 -25.40 -5.32
CA GLY A 385 -4.20 -26.45 -5.13
C GLY A 385 -4.65 -26.62 -3.66
N GLU A 386 -4.61 -25.53 -2.88
CA GLU A 386 -4.89 -25.53 -1.43
C GLU A 386 -6.10 -24.63 -1.08
N PRO A 387 -7.32 -24.94 -1.57
CA PRO A 387 -8.47 -24.07 -1.35
C PRO A 387 -8.86 -23.90 0.12
N ASP A 388 -8.71 -24.95 0.94
CA ASP A 388 -8.98 -24.85 2.38
C ASP A 388 -7.91 -24.02 3.09
N GLY A 389 -6.64 -24.18 2.71
CA GLY A 389 -5.54 -23.34 3.22
C GLY A 389 -5.71 -21.87 2.87
N PHE A 390 -6.18 -21.58 1.65
CA PHE A 390 -6.51 -20.23 1.21
C PHE A 390 -7.69 -19.63 1.99
N ALA A 391 -8.76 -20.44 2.21
CA ALA A 391 -9.92 -20.01 2.98
C ALA A 391 -9.55 -19.73 4.46
N ASP A 392 -8.73 -20.59 5.09
CA ASP A 392 -8.24 -20.38 6.45
C ASP A 392 -7.35 -19.13 6.55
N ALA A 393 -6.43 -18.90 5.61
CA ALA A 393 -5.64 -17.68 5.56
C ALA A 393 -6.53 -16.44 5.42
N SER A 394 -7.54 -16.48 4.53
CA SER A 394 -8.51 -15.38 4.36
C SER A 394 -9.32 -15.14 5.63
N LEU A 395 -9.67 -16.20 6.39
CA LEU A 395 -10.37 -16.08 7.65
C LEU A 395 -9.50 -15.42 8.74
N MET A 396 -8.20 -15.68 8.77
CA MET A 396 -7.29 -15.01 9.72
C MET A 396 -7.24 -13.49 9.52
N LEU A 397 -7.44 -12.99 8.30
CA LEU A 397 -7.52 -11.55 8.02
C LEU A 397 -8.73 -10.90 8.70
N SER A 398 -9.74 -11.69 9.13
CA SER A 398 -10.90 -11.20 9.89
C SER A 398 -10.55 -10.53 11.22
N GLU A 399 -9.32 -10.68 11.73
CA GLU A 399 -8.88 -9.95 12.93
C GLU A 399 -8.86 -8.42 12.73
N TYR A 400 -8.69 -7.96 11.48
CA TYR A 400 -8.53 -6.55 11.13
C TYR A 400 -9.19 -6.15 9.79
N ARG A 401 -9.96 -7.04 9.15
CA ARG A 401 -10.73 -6.77 7.92
C ARG A 401 -12.17 -7.22 8.09
N LYS A 402 -13.11 -6.32 7.83
CA LYS A 402 -14.54 -6.64 7.81
C LYS A 402 -14.83 -7.66 6.70
N MET A 403 -15.44 -8.78 7.07
CA MET A 403 -15.59 -9.93 6.17
C MET A 403 -16.69 -9.74 5.12
N ARG A 404 -17.78 -9.03 5.46
CA ARG A 404 -18.96 -8.85 4.60
C ARG A 404 -19.31 -7.36 4.45
N PRO A 405 -18.60 -6.61 3.61
CA PRO A 405 -19.00 -5.24 3.28
C PRO A 405 -20.25 -5.21 2.40
N GLY A 406 -20.91 -4.07 2.37
CA GLY A 406 -21.87 -3.76 1.32
C GLY A 406 -21.15 -3.52 -0.03
N LYS A 407 -21.85 -3.71 -1.15
CA LYS A 407 -21.27 -3.56 -2.50
C LYS A 407 -20.58 -2.21 -2.71
N TRP A 408 -21.19 -1.12 -2.32
CA TRP A 408 -20.59 0.22 -2.46
C TRP A 408 -19.44 0.44 -1.47
N GLU A 409 -19.52 -0.13 -0.29
CA GLU A 409 -18.47 -0.12 0.70
C GLU A 409 -17.20 -0.80 0.17
N GLU A 410 -17.34 -1.96 -0.47
CA GLU A 410 -16.23 -2.69 -1.08
C GLU A 410 -15.60 -1.89 -2.23
N ILE A 411 -16.41 -1.25 -3.09
CA ILE A 411 -15.91 -0.42 -4.18
C ILE A 411 -15.11 0.78 -3.65
N VAL A 412 -15.60 1.45 -2.62
CA VAL A 412 -15.01 2.70 -2.12
C VAL A 412 -13.79 2.46 -1.23
N PHE A 413 -13.84 1.46 -0.33
CA PHE A 413 -12.88 1.37 0.76
C PHE A 413 -11.94 0.16 0.71
N TYR A 414 -12.24 -0.84 -0.14
CA TYR A 414 -11.47 -2.08 -0.20
C TYR A 414 -10.49 -2.07 -1.35
N ASP A 415 -9.24 -2.20 -1.02
CA ASP A 415 -8.13 -2.45 -1.95
C ASP A 415 -7.90 -3.95 -2.25
N HIS A 416 -8.57 -4.85 -1.53
CA HIS A 416 -8.58 -6.31 -1.74
C HIS A 416 -10.03 -6.79 -1.75
N PRO A 417 -10.33 -7.94 -2.36
CA PRO A 417 -11.63 -8.57 -2.20
C PRO A 417 -11.95 -8.82 -0.74
N SER A 418 -13.23 -8.72 -0.37
CA SER A 418 -13.65 -9.04 0.99
C SER A 418 -13.30 -10.48 1.36
N GLY A 419 -13.09 -10.74 2.66
CA GLY A 419 -12.77 -12.09 3.11
C GLY A 419 -13.85 -13.10 2.71
N TYR A 420 -15.13 -12.68 2.70
CA TYR A 420 -16.22 -13.50 2.19
C TYR A 420 -16.03 -13.88 0.72
N ASN A 421 -15.73 -12.91 -0.14
CA ASN A 421 -15.53 -13.15 -1.57
C ASN A 421 -14.31 -14.03 -1.84
N ARG A 422 -13.23 -13.86 -1.07
CA ARG A 422 -12.03 -14.72 -1.17
C ARG A 422 -12.33 -16.16 -0.77
N ILE A 423 -13.05 -16.38 0.33
CA ILE A 423 -13.46 -17.73 0.75
C ILE A 423 -14.43 -18.35 -0.26
N LEU A 424 -15.38 -17.58 -0.78
CA LEU A 424 -16.31 -18.06 -1.80
C LEU A 424 -15.57 -18.47 -3.09
N MET A 425 -14.57 -17.70 -3.50
CA MET A 425 -13.71 -18.06 -4.65
C MET A 425 -13.01 -19.39 -4.40
N ALA A 426 -12.42 -19.58 -3.23
CA ALA A 426 -11.74 -20.83 -2.86
C ALA A 426 -12.68 -22.04 -2.83
N MET A 427 -13.87 -21.88 -2.28
CA MET A 427 -14.87 -22.97 -2.22
C MET A 427 -15.48 -23.26 -3.59
N THR A 428 -15.63 -22.25 -4.46
CA THR A 428 -16.05 -22.44 -5.86
C THR A 428 -14.98 -23.22 -6.62
N TRP A 429 -13.72 -22.81 -6.51
CA TRP A 429 -12.60 -23.55 -7.09
C TRP A 429 -12.55 -25.01 -6.62
N LYS A 430 -12.75 -25.26 -5.33
CA LYS A 430 -12.79 -26.61 -4.74
C LYS A 430 -13.92 -27.47 -5.30
N ALA A 431 -15.09 -26.88 -5.54
CA ALA A 431 -16.24 -27.55 -6.12
C ALA A 431 -16.05 -27.92 -7.60
N GLU A 432 -15.29 -27.09 -8.32
CA GLU A 432 -14.95 -27.30 -9.74
C GLU A 432 -13.80 -28.29 -9.94
N HIS A 433 -12.93 -28.46 -8.91
CA HIS A 433 -11.78 -29.36 -8.92
C HIS A 433 -11.92 -30.42 -7.82
N PRO A 434 -12.91 -31.32 -7.92
CA PRO A 434 -13.07 -32.39 -6.93
C PRO A 434 -11.82 -33.27 -6.96
N THR A 435 -11.15 -33.41 -5.81
CA THR A 435 -10.08 -34.40 -5.67
C THR A 435 -10.69 -35.76 -5.96
N SER A 436 -10.25 -36.41 -7.03
CA SER A 436 -10.57 -37.80 -7.30
C SER A 436 -10.15 -38.60 -6.06
N GLY A 437 -11.15 -39.13 -5.34
CA GLY A 437 -10.92 -39.83 -4.10
C GLY A 437 -9.85 -40.90 -4.31
N SER A 438 -8.88 -40.91 -3.39
CA SER A 438 -7.97 -42.04 -3.22
C SER A 438 -8.81 -43.25 -2.96
N HIS A 439 -8.95 -44.11 -3.96
CA HIS A 439 -9.45 -45.49 -3.83
C HIS A 439 -8.47 -46.34 -3.06
#